data_50f0a8fefd8e73cfe68455182a5235bf
#
_entry.id   50f0a8fefd8e73cfe68455182a5235bf
#
_cell.length_a   1.000
_cell.length_b   1.000
_cell.length_c   1.000
_cell.angle_alpha   90.00
_cell.angle_beta   90.00
_cell.angle_gamma   90.00
#
_symmetry.space_group_name_H-M   'P 1'
#
loop_
_entity.id
_entity.type
_entity.pdbx_description
1 polymer ?
#
loop_
_entity_poly.entity_id
_entity_poly.type
_entity_poly.pdbx_seq_one_letter_code
_entity_poly.pdbx_strand_id
1 'polypeptide(L)'
;MKAILILVLLPVIFYVLYSNGYMVLGSKSAKIFVGKNRGTNAYWSQFGECTGELKKVARFRTSKVYKFRLDVGLAEGTVSVELLDKEKNVIMKLTPENLEANVTVDKKQKYYMVYKFEHATGSYELTWE
;
A
#
# COMPACT_ATOMS: atom_id res chain seq x y z
N MET A 1 5.09 -30.32 20.91
CA MET A 1 5.06 -30.39 19.44
C MET A 1 4.10 -29.41 18.78
N LYS A 2 2.92 -29.19 19.34
CA LYS A 2 1.95 -28.22 18.75
C LYS A 2 2.47 -26.79 18.70
N ALA A 3 3.21 -26.35 19.72
CA ALA A 3 3.79 -25.00 19.78
C ALA A 3 4.86 -24.75 18.69
N ILE A 4 5.64 -25.76 18.36
CA ILE A 4 6.68 -25.68 17.32
C ILE A 4 6.03 -25.57 15.92
N LEU A 5 4.94 -26.32 15.68
CA LEU A 5 4.18 -26.22 14.46
C LEU A 5 3.61 -24.82 14.25
N ILE A 6 3.08 -24.20 15.29
CA ILE A 6 2.56 -22.84 15.24
C ILE A 6 3.68 -21.85 14.93
N LEU A 7 4.85 -21.99 15.53
CA LEU A 7 6.00 -21.11 15.31
C LEU A 7 6.53 -21.18 13.87
N VAL A 8 6.42 -22.34 13.23
CA VAL A 8 6.84 -22.51 11.83
C VAL A 8 5.77 -22.04 10.87
N LEU A 9 4.48 -22.27 11.18
CA LEU A 9 3.37 -21.91 10.31
C LEU A 9 3.10 -20.41 10.25
N LEU A 10 3.28 -19.68 11.35
CA LEU A 10 3.00 -18.24 11.39
C LEU A 10 3.81 -17.44 10.35
N PRO A 11 5.14 -17.57 10.27
CA PRO A 11 5.91 -16.85 9.23
C PRO A 11 5.51 -17.23 7.81
N VAL A 12 5.18 -18.51 7.58
CA VAL A 12 4.75 -18.98 6.26
C VAL A 12 3.41 -18.37 5.89
N ILE A 13 2.47 -18.29 6.83
CA ILE A 13 1.16 -17.67 6.60
C ILE A 13 1.34 -16.18 6.26
N PHE A 14 2.14 -15.44 7.01
CA PHE A 14 2.42 -14.03 6.73
C PHE A 14 3.06 -13.82 5.37
N TYR A 15 4.01 -14.66 5.00
CA TYR A 15 4.65 -14.61 3.69
C TYR A 15 3.66 -14.85 2.55
N VAL A 16 2.80 -15.87 2.68
CA VAL A 16 1.78 -16.18 1.68
C VAL A 16 0.78 -15.02 1.54
N LEU A 17 0.32 -14.47 2.65
CA LEU A 17 -0.59 -13.32 2.63
C LEU A 17 0.04 -12.13 1.93
N TYR A 18 1.28 -11.77 2.28
CA TYR A 18 1.98 -10.67 1.66
C TYR A 18 2.15 -10.87 0.15
N SER A 19 2.56 -12.08 -0.27
CA SER A 19 2.77 -12.41 -1.69
C SER A 19 1.49 -12.35 -2.52
N ASN A 20 0.32 -12.46 -1.88
CA ASN A 20 -0.98 -12.39 -2.55
C ASN A 20 -1.65 -11.01 -2.44
N GLY A 21 -0.90 -9.99 -2.05
CA GLY A 21 -1.38 -8.61 -2.03
C GLY A 21 -2.00 -8.15 -0.72
N TYR A 22 -1.89 -8.94 0.34
CA TYR A 22 -2.28 -8.49 1.67
C TYR A 22 -1.22 -7.57 2.25
N MET A 23 -1.64 -6.67 3.13
CA MET A 23 -0.80 -5.59 3.61
C MET A 23 0.10 -6.00 4.75
N VAL A 24 1.33 -5.49 4.74
CA VAL A 24 2.26 -5.61 5.86
C VAL A 24 2.54 -4.20 6.38
N LEU A 25 2.23 -3.97 7.65
CA LEU A 25 2.43 -2.69 8.30
C LEU A 25 3.82 -2.65 8.95
N GLY A 26 4.70 -1.81 8.40
CA GLY A 26 6.00 -1.50 8.99
C GLY A 26 5.94 -0.18 9.74
N SER A 27 5.05 -0.09 10.72
CA SER A 27 4.80 1.15 11.45
C SER A 27 5.74 1.33 12.64
N LYS A 28 6.25 2.55 12.81
CA LYS A 28 6.95 2.94 14.04
C LYS A 28 5.97 3.34 15.13
N SER A 29 4.87 3.97 14.76
CA SER A 29 3.78 4.31 15.67
C SER A 29 2.48 4.53 14.90
N ALA A 30 1.38 4.04 15.43
CA ALA A 30 0.06 4.30 14.92
C ALA A 30 -0.95 4.15 16.06
N LYS A 31 -1.73 5.18 16.35
CA LYS A 31 -2.75 5.11 17.40
C LYS A 31 -4.00 4.38 16.90
N ILE A 32 -4.42 4.71 15.70
CA ILE A 32 -5.56 4.07 15.04
C ILE A 32 -5.18 3.88 13.58
N PHE A 33 -5.43 2.69 13.05
CA PHE A 33 -5.25 2.42 11.63
C PHE A 33 -6.34 1.48 11.14
N VAL A 34 -7.11 1.94 10.17
CA VAL A 34 -8.13 1.14 9.49
C VAL A 34 -7.91 1.30 8.00
N GLY A 35 -7.81 0.19 7.29
CA GLY A 35 -7.67 0.20 5.84
C GLY A 35 -8.56 -0.85 5.20
N LYS A 36 -9.08 -0.56 4.01
CA LYS A 36 -9.87 -1.52 3.26
C LYS A 36 -9.84 -1.25 1.76
N ASN A 37 -9.97 -2.31 0.98
CA ASN A 37 -10.20 -2.20 -0.45
C ASN A 37 -11.65 -1.77 -0.71
N ARG A 38 -11.83 -0.74 -1.54
CA ARG A 38 -13.14 -0.28 -1.99
C ARG A 38 -13.31 -0.66 -3.45
N GLY A 39 -13.60 -1.94 -3.71
CA GLY A 39 -13.69 -2.48 -5.06
C GLY A 39 -12.35 -3.04 -5.53
N THR A 40 -12.22 -3.25 -6.85
CA THR A 40 -11.02 -3.87 -7.44
C THR A 40 -9.88 -2.90 -7.67
N ASN A 41 -10.19 -1.61 -7.81
CA ASN A 41 -9.21 -0.57 -8.19
C ASN A 41 -9.22 0.62 -7.23
N ALA A 42 -9.50 0.36 -5.95
CA ALA A 42 -9.51 1.41 -4.94
C ALA A 42 -9.09 0.88 -3.58
N TYR A 43 -8.29 1.68 -2.88
CA TYR A 43 -7.87 1.41 -1.51
C TYR A 43 -8.03 2.65 -0.65
N TRP A 44 -8.66 2.47 0.51
CA TRP A 44 -8.95 3.55 1.46
C TRP A 44 -8.34 3.23 2.82
N SER A 45 -7.80 4.26 3.50
CA SER A 45 -7.33 4.16 4.88
C SER A 45 -7.73 5.36 5.70
N GLN A 46 -7.99 5.12 6.97
CA GLN A 46 -8.18 6.14 7.99
C GLN A 46 -7.28 5.85 9.18
N PHE A 47 -6.66 6.87 9.72
CA PHE A 47 -5.65 6.68 10.77
C PHE A 47 -5.54 7.91 11.67
N GLY A 48 -5.08 7.68 12.92
CA GLY A 48 -4.69 8.72 13.86
C GLY A 48 -3.19 8.63 14.11
N GLU A 49 -2.52 9.76 14.13
CA GLU A 49 -1.08 9.92 14.46
C GLU A 49 -0.21 8.74 14.00
N CYS A 50 -0.05 8.58 12.68
CA CYS A 50 0.66 7.46 12.08
C CYS A 50 2.02 7.91 11.52
N THR A 51 3.06 7.15 11.85
CA THR A 51 4.39 7.27 11.26
C THR A 51 4.88 5.88 10.90
N GLY A 52 5.34 5.71 9.67
CA GLY A 52 5.84 4.43 9.19
C GLY A 52 5.46 4.16 7.75
N GLU A 53 5.50 2.89 7.38
CA GLU A 53 5.22 2.44 6.03
C GLU A 53 4.23 1.29 6.01
N LEU A 54 3.38 1.28 4.99
CA LEU A 54 2.50 0.17 4.68
C LEU A 54 2.87 -0.34 3.30
N LYS A 55 3.19 -1.62 3.19
CA LYS A 55 3.60 -2.24 1.91
C LYS A 55 2.58 -3.25 1.46
N LYS A 56 2.31 -3.26 0.16
CA LYS A 56 1.38 -4.18 -0.46
C LYS A 56 1.92 -4.64 -1.81
N VAL A 57 1.80 -5.93 -2.10
CA VAL A 57 2.06 -6.45 -3.44
C VAL A 57 0.90 -6.08 -4.34
N ALA A 58 1.20 -5.46 -5.49
CA ALA A 58 0.20 -5.03 -6.46
C ALA A 58 0.34 -5.84 -7.75
N ARG A 59 -0.79 -6.37 -8.23
CA ARG A 59 -0.89 -7.07 -9.52
C ARG A 59 -2.04 -6.48 -10.30
N PHE A 60 -1.81 -6.23 -11.58
CA PHE A 60 -2.81 -5.62 -12.45
C PHE A 60 -3.38 -6.66 -13.40
N ARG A 61 -4.68 -6.55 -13.68
CA ARG A 61 -5.39 -7.53 -14.53
C ARG A 61 -5.12 -7.35 -16.01
N THR A 62 -4.77 -6.13 -16.42
CA THR A 62 -4.60 -5.77 -17.83
C THR A 62 -3.31 -4.98 -17.98
N SER A 63 -2.53 -5.32 -19.03
CA SER A 63 -1.36 -4.52 -19.40
C SER A 63 -1.83 -3.29 -20.15
N LYS A 64 -1.66 -2.12 -19.54
CA LYS A 64 -2.04 -0.82 -20.12
C LYS A 64 -1.42 0.32 -19.33
N VAL A 65 -1.66 1.55 -19.79
CA VAL A 65 -1.37 2.73 -19.00
C VAL A 65 -2.50 2.95 -18.01
N TYR A 66 -2.19 2.91 -16.72
CA TYR A 66 -3.14 3.21 -15.66
C TYR A 66 -2.97 4.64 -15.17
N LYS A 67 -4.08 5.30 -14.90
CA LYS A 67 -4.09 6.59 -14.23
C LYS A 67 -4.34 6.36 -12.74
N PHE A 68 -3.38 6.75 -11.92
CA PHE A 68 -3.47 6.69 -10.46
C PHE A 68 -3.87 8.04 -9.91
N ARG A 69 -4.76 8.04 -8.96
CA ARG A 69 -5.22 9.25 -8.29
C ARG A 69 -5.27 9.04 -6.79
N LEU A 70 -4.73 10.02 -6.05
CA LEU A 70 -4.73 10.03 -4.61
C LEU A 70 -5.64 11.15 -4.11
N ASP A 71 -6.64 10.78 -3.30
CA ASP A 71 -7.48 11.74 -2.57
C ASP A 71 -7.05 11.72 -1.10
N VAL A 72 -6.68 12.88 -0.56
CA VAL A 72 -6.20 12.99 0.82
C VAL A 72 -7.10 13.90 1.64
N GLY A 73 -7.36 13.50 2.88
CA GLY A 73 -8.07 14.29 3.87
C GLY A 73 -7.28 14.31 5.17
N LEU A 74 -6.13 14.98 5.18
CA LEU A 74 -5.23 15.02 6.32
C LEU A 74 -5.51 16.22 7.21
N ALA A 75 -5.62 15.99 8.52
CA ALA A 75 -5.62 17.03 9.53
C ALA A 75 -4.21 17.46 9.87
N GLU A 76 -3.25 16.54 9.86
CA GLU A 76 -1.85 16.78 10.17
C GLU A 76 -0.95 15.82 9.38
N GLY A 77 0.30 16.21 9.18
CA GLY A 77 1.34 15.36 8.60
C GLY A 77 1.24 15.15 7.10
N THR A 78 1.93 14.13 6.61
CA THR A 78 1.99 13.81 5.18
C THR A 78 1.77 12.33 4.93
N VAL A 79 1.20 12.03 3.76
CA VAL A 79 1.07 10.68 3.21
C VAL A 79 1.61 10.70 1.80
N SER A 80 2.44 9.71 1.44
CA SER A 80 2.87 9.51 0.07
C SER A 80 2.64 8.06 -0.36
N VAL A 81 2.43 7.87 -1.65
CA VAL A 81 2.24 6.55 -2.25
C VAL A 81 3.27 6.38 -3.36
N GLU A 82 4.00 5.28 -3.31
CA GLU A 82 4.97 4.93 -4.35
C GLU A 82 4.61 3.60 -4.97
N LEU A 83 4.74 3.50 -6.29
CA LEU A 83 4.66 2.23 -7.00
C LEU A 83 6.08 1.84 -7.43
N LEU A 84 6.49 0.63 -7.04
CA LEU A 84 7.80 0.09 -7.35
C LEU A 84 7.66 -1.11 -8.29
N ASP A 85 8.64 -1.28 -9.19
CA ASP A 85 8.71 -2.47 -10.02
C ASP A 85 9.26 -3.67 -9.23
N LYS A 86 9.41 -4.82 -9.90
CA LYS A 86 9.91 -6.04 -9.26
C LYS A 86 11.33 -5.90 -8.71
N GLU A 87 12.11 -4.95 -9.23
CA GLU A 87 13.47 -4.65 -8.79
C GLU A 87 13.50 -3.55 -7.73
N LYS A 88 12.30 -3.09 -7.30
CA LYS A 88 12.08 -2.07 -6.29
C LYS A 88 12.54 -0.67 -6.72
N ASN A 89 12.55 -0.41 -8.01
CA ASN A 89 12.72 0.95 -8.53
C ASN A 89 11.39 1.70 -8.46
N VAL A 90 11.42 2.94 -7.99
CA VAL A 90 10.22 3.79 -7.93
C VAL A 90 9.84 4.21 -9.35
N ILE A 91 8.67 3.79 -9.81
CA ILE A 91 8.15 4.14 -11.14
C ILE A 91 7.00 5.13 -11.06
N MET A 92 6.47 5.41 -9.86
CA MET A 92 5.42 6.39 -9.63
C MET A 92 5.49 6.87 -8.19
N LYS A 93 5.23 8.15 -7.96
CA LYS A 93 5.10 8.72 -6.62
C LYS A 93 3.97 9.73 -6.59
N LEU A 94 3.05 9.53 -5.65
CA LEU A 94 1.95 10.47 -5.37
C LEU A 94 2.14 11.09 -3.98
N THR A 95 1.90 12.38 -3.90
CA THR A 95 2.00 13.18 -2.66
C THR A 95 0.81 14.13 -2.62
N PRO A 96 0.56 14.83 -1.49
CA PRO A 96 -0.46 15.87 -1.46
C PRO A 96 -0.26 16.99 -2.48
N GLU A 97 0.96 17.16 -2.99
CA GLU A 97 1.30 18.16 -4.02
C GLU A 97 1.25 17.59 -5.44
N ASN A 98 1.19 16.27 -5.59
CA ASN A 98 1.14 15.59 -6.88
C ASN A 98 0.17 14.40 -6.77
N LEU A 99 -1.11 14.67 -7.02
CA LEU A 99 -2.20 13.75 -6.73
C LEU A 99 -2.52 12.76 -7.86
N GLU A 100 -1.94 12.92 -9.04
CA GLU A 100 -2.23 12.08 -10.19
C GLU A 100 -0.95 11.70 -10.94
N ALA A 101 -0.94 10.48 -11.49
CA ALA A 101 0.16 10.00 -12.34
C ALA A 101 -0.33 8.90 -13.27
N ASN A 102 0.30 8.80 -14.44
CA ASN A 102 0.05 7.74 -15.41
C ASN A 102 1.24 6.80 -15.43
N VAL A 103 0.99 5.49 -15.40
CA VAL A 103 2.04 4.46 -15.36
C VAL A 103 1.65 3.32 -16.29
N THR A 104 2.60 2.90 -17.11
CA THR A 104 2.46 1.69 -17.94
C THR A 104 2.78 0.47 -17.07
N VAL A 105 1.85 -0.46 -16.98
CA VAL A 105 2.02 -1.69 -16.20
C VAL A 105 1.85 -2.92 -17.07
N ASP A 106 2.51 -4.01 -16.66
CA ASP A 106 2.41 -5.33 -17.30
C ASP A 106 1.71 -6.29 -16.34
N LYS A 107 0.62 -6.91 -16.81
CA LYS A 107 -0.16 -7.86 -16.01
C LYS A 107 0.64 -9.10 -15.56
N LYS A 108 1.73 -9.41 -16.24
CA LYS A 108 2.59 -10.55 -15.90
C LYS A 108 3.62 -10.23 -14.83
N GLN A 109 3.79 -8.96 -14.50
CA GLN A 109 4.78 -8.52 -13.53
C GLN A 109 4.16 -8.26 -12.17
N LYS A 110 5.00 -8.38 -11.16
CA LYS A 110 4.69 -8.08 -9.77
C LYS A 110 5.21 -6.69 -9.44
N TYR A 111 4.36 -5.89 -8.81
CA TYR A 111 4.71 -4.55 -8.35
C TYR A 111 4.54 -4.44 -6.85
N TYR A 112 5.14 -3.41 -6.25
CA TYR A 112 4.98 -3.12 -4.84
C TYR A 112 4.39 -1.74 -4.66
N MET A 113 3.32 -1.65 -3.89
CA MET A 113 2.71 -0.38 -3.51
C MET A 113 3.16 -0.05 -2.09
N VAL A 114 3.79 1.11 -1.91
CA VAL A 114 4.30 1.55 -0.61
C VAL A 114 3.60 2.83 -0.20
N TYR A 115 2.96 2.79 0.96
CA TYR A 115 2.28 3.94 1.56
C TYR A 115 3.14 4.43 2.72
N LYS A 116 3.61 5.67 2.64
CA LYS A 116 4.48 6.26 3.67
C LYS A 116 3.72 7.33 4.44
N PHE A 117 3.83 7.28 5.76
CA PHE A 117 3.16 8.18 6.68
C PHE A 117 4.19 8.89 7.52
N GLU A 118 4.04 10.21 7.69
CA GLU A 118 4.90 11.01 8.57
C GLU A 118 4.01 11.92 9.42
N HIS A 119 3.89 11.56 10.70
CA HIS A 119 3.03 12.26 11.68
C HIS A 119 1.63 12.54 11.15
N ALA A 120 1.07 11.59 10.41
CA ALA A 120 -0.16 11.77 9.65
C ALA A 120 -1.40 11.44 10.47
N THR A 121 -2.40 12.30 10.38
CA THR A 121 -3.73 12.08 10.95
C THR A 121 -4.77 12.43 9.91
N GLY A 122 -5.68 11.50 9.61
CA GLY A 122 -6.74 11.71 8.63
C GLY A 122 -7.03 10.47 7.82
N SER A 123 -7.27 10.68 6.52
CA SER A 123 -7.61 9.59 5.60
C SER A 123 -7.05 9.84 4.21
N TYR A 124 -6.98 8.80 3.41
CA TYR A 124 -6.72 8.89 1.99
C TYR A 124 -7.43 7.77 1.24
N GLU A 125 -7.64 7.98 -0.05
CA GLU A 125 -8.12 6.96 -0.97
C GLU A 125 -7.24 6.97 -2.22
N LEU A 126 -6.72 5.80 -2.61
CA LEU A 126 -5.98 5.62 -3.86
C LEU A 126 -6.88 4.87 -4.84
N THR A 127 -7.04 5.45 -6.03
CA THR A 127 -7.79 4.82 -7.13
C THR A 127 -6.90 4.71 -8.37
N TRP A 128 -7.19 3.72 -9.21
CA TRP A 128 -6.50 3.57 -10.50
C TRP A 128 -7.45 2.99 -11.56
N GLU A 129 -7.30 3.51 -12.78
CA GLU A 129 -8.12 3.10 -13.93
C GLU A 129 -7.28 2.69 -15.13
#